data_16e22ecc5c3980233c14945b7fec4ba6
#
_entry.id   16e22ecc5c3980233c14945b7fec4ba6
#
_cell.length_a   1.000
_cell.length_b   1.000
_cell.length_c   1.000
_cell.angle_alpha   90.00
_cell.angle_beta   90.00
_cell.angle_gamma   90.00
#
_symmetry.space_group_name_H-M   'P 1'
#
loop_
_entity.id
_entity.type
_entity.pdbx_description
1 polymer ?
#
loop_
_entity_poly.entity_id
_entity_poly.type
_entity_poly.pdbx_seq_one_letter_code
_entity_poly.pdbx_strand_id
1 'polypeptide(L)'
;MKKLFCPLPWSHLGVKNNGTLRMCSHSQSAGTGNTVLYQDGKRLYLEDLDSVDVLNCETLVQARKDFLNNIFPEQCNRCKMEKEAGYRSRDEWETLRSSAEGFTPEMAYANTNEDGTLKQSKILSVDLRVGHQCNLRCVMCFPGESTKWYKDYKEILGEDKFGVDGVKYDLDIKNADFDWA
;
A
#
# COMPACT_ATOMS: atom_id res chain seq x y z
N MET A 1 10.19 -9.12 -25.23
CA MET A 1 10.39 -8.56 -23.86
C MET A 1 9.25 -9.06 -22.97
N LYS A 2 9.55 -9.49 -21.74
CA LYS A 2 8.49 -9.89 -20.78
C LYS A 2 7.68 -8.63 -20.41
N LYS A 3 6.34 -8.71 -20.55
CA LYS A 3 5.47 -7.59 -20.21
C LYS A 3 5.53 -7.31 -18.70
N LEU A 4 5.60 -6.04 -18.32
CA LEU A 4 5.59 -5.63 -16.93
C LEU A 4 4.24 -5.97 -16.29
N PHE A 5 4.26 -6.63 -15.14
CA PHE A 5 3.04 -7.02 -14.42
C PHE A 5 3.31 -7.14 -12.92
N CYS A 6 2.31 -6.78 -12.14
CA CYS A 6 2.21 -7.05 -10.71
C CYS A 6 0.73 -7.34 -10.39
N PRO A 7 0.35 -8.44 -9.72
CA PRO A 7 -1.04 -8.77 -9.44
C PRO A 7 -1.71 -7.83 -8.43
N LEU A 8 -0.92 -7.13 -7.61
CA LEU A 8 -1.42 -6.39 -6.45
C LEU A 8 -2.45 -5.29 -6.82
N PRO A 9 -2.29 -4.48 -7.89
CA PRO A 9 -3.32 -3.51 -8.29
C PRO A 9 -4.66 -4.12 -8.71
N TRP A 10 -4.72 -5.43 -8.95
CA TRP A 10 -5.92 -6.15 -9.38
C TRP A 10 -6.66 -6.88 -8.27
N SER A 11 -5.96 -7.23 -7.17
CA SER A 11 -6.47 -8.23 -6.25
C SER A 11 -6.03 -8.07 -4.80
N HIS A 12 -5.29 -7.00 -4.48
CA HIS A 12 -4.71 -6.81 -3.16
C HIS A 12 -5.12 -5.50 -2.52
N LEU A 13 -5.26 -5.53 -1.20
CA LEU A 13 -5.49 -4.36 -0.38
C LEU A 13 -4.49 -4.32 0.77
N GLY A 14 -3.74 -3.23 0.88
CA GLY A 14 -2.93 -2.93 2.05
C GLY A 14 -3.65 -1.96 2.97
N VAL A 15 -3.69 -2.25 4.24
CA VAL A 15 -4.23 -1.36 5.28
C VAL A 15 -3.09 -0.96 6.21
N LYS A 16 -2.84 0.34 6.33
CA LYS A 16 -1.85 0.87 7.28
C LYS A 16 -2.44 0.90 8.69
N ASN A 17 -1.57 0.98 9.70
CA ASN A 17 -1.94 1.02 11.10
C ASN A 17 -2.83 2.22 11.53
N ASN A 18 -2.93 3.25 10.69
CA ASN A 18 -3.84 4.38 10.87
C ASN A 18 -5.12 4.25 10.01
N GLY A 19 -5.41 3.06 9.49
CA GLY A 19 -6.60 2.78 8.67
C GLY A 19 -6.49 3.22 7.21
N THR A 20 -5.46 3.96 6.79
CA THR A 20 -5.34 4.36 5.37
C THR A 20 -5.05 3.18 4.47
N LEU A 21 -5.65 3.17 3.28
CA LEU A 21 -5.49 2.13 2.28
C LEU A 21 -4.30 2.41 1.37
N ARG A 22 -3.62 1.34 0.93
CA ARG A 22 -2.48 1.41 0.00
C ARG A 22 -2.47 0.22 -0.95
N MET A 23 -1.82 0.39 -2.09
CA MET A 23 -1.70 -0.66 -3.11
C MET A 23 -0.82 -1.83 -2.65
N CYS A 24 0.26 -1.56 -1.95
CA CYS A 24 1.14 -2.59 -1.39
C CYS A 24 2.06 -2.02 -0.30
N SER A 25 2.70 -2.91 0.50
CA SER A 25 3.63 -2.50 1.56
C SER A 25 4.97 -1.95 1.03
N HIS A 26 5.29 -2.19 -0.25
CA HIS A 26 6.46 -1.61 -0.93
C HIS A 26 6.15 -0.32 -1.68
N SER A 27 4.90 0.15 -1.69
CA SER A 27 4.55 1.43 -2.33
C SER A 27 5.40 2.55 -1.76
N GLN A 28 6.15 3.21 -2.64
CA GLN A 28 6.94 4.39 -2.35
C GLN A 28 6.81 5.32 -3.53
N SER A 29 6.43 6.56 -3.29
CA SER A 29 6.55 7.60 -4.31
C SER A 29 7.96 8.18 -4.31
N ALA A 30 8.45 8.50 -5.49
CA ALA A 30 9.73 9.21 -5.65
C ALA A 30 9.59 10.65 -5.13
N GLY A 31 9.68 10.84 -3.81
CA GLY A 31 9.75 12.15 -3.19
C GLY A 31 8.42 12.78 -2.75
N THR A 32 7.27 12.23 -3.10
CA THR A 32 5.95 12.81 -2.75
C THR A 32 5.29 12.21 -1.52
N GLY A 33 5.84 11.12 -0.95
CA GLY A 33 5.23 10.41 0.20
C GLY A 33 3.88 9.75 -0.12
N ASN A 34 3.42 9.81 -1.37
CA ASN A 34 2.06 9.40 -1.74
C ASN A 34 1.96 7.88 -1.92
N THR A 35 1.84 7.16 -0.81
CA THR A 35 1.75 5.69 -0.77
C THR A 35 0.32 5.19 -0.55
N VAL A 36 -0.66 6.08 -0.41
CA VAL A 36 -2.06 5.76 -0.09
C VAL A 36 -2.95 5.79 -1.33
N LEU A 37 -4.11 5.14 -1.24
CA LEU A 37 -5.12 5.15 -2.29
C LEU A 37 -5.96 6.43 -2.20
N TYR A 38 -6.38 6.93 -3.36
CA TYR A 38 -7.23 8.11 -3.50
C TYR A 38 -8.44 7.81 -4.37
N GLN A 39 -9.53 8.49 -4.04
CA GLN A 39 -10.72 8.62 -4.86
C GLN A 39 -11.21 10.07 -4.78
N ASP A 40 -11.41 10.72 -5.93
CA ASP A 40 -11.86 12.13 -6.03
C ASP A 40 -10.98 13.10 -5.22
N GLY A 41 -9.65 12.86 -5.25
CA GLY A 41 -8.67 13.64 -4.52
C GLY A 41 -8.68 13.45 -2.98
N LYS A 42 -9.49 12.52 -2.45
CA LYS A 42 -9.55 12.19 -1.03
C LYS A 42 -8.84 10.87 -0.75
N ARG A 43 -8.13 10.81 0.38
CA ARG A 43 -7.51 9.56 0.86
C ARG A 43 -8.61 8.56 1.23
N LEU A 44 -8.37 7.30 0.88
CA LEU A 44 -9.25 6.21 1.27
C LEU A 44 -8.77 5.54 2.57
N TYR A 45 -9.74 5.22 3.40
CA TYR A 45 -9.58 4.55 4.69
C TYR A 45 -10.34 3.22 4.71
N LEU A 46 -10.08 2.41 5.72
CA LEU A 46 -10.74 1.11 5.90
C LEU A 46 -12.28 1.24 5.95
N GLU A 47 -12.78 2.32 6.56
CA GLU A 47 -14.21 2.62 6.67
C GLU A 47 -14.89 2.92 5.31
N ASP A 48 -14.12 3.26 4.28
CA ASP A 48 -14.68 3.53 2.95
C ASP A 48 -15.00 2.25 2.17
N LEU A 49 -14.60 1.06 2.66
CA LEU A 49 -14.81 -0.21 1.95
C LEU A 49 -16.28 -0.54 1.69
N ASP A 50 -17.18 -0.09 2.54
CA ASP A 50 -18.62 -0.32 2.40
C ASP A 50 -19.28 0.60 1.36
N SER A 51 -18.65 1.72 1.03
CA SER A 51 -19.22 2.77 0.17
C SER A 51 -18.50 2.94 -1.16
N VAL A 52 -17.26 2.46 -1.28
CA VAL A 52 -16.40 2.63 -2.47
C VAL A 52 -15.90 1.28 -2.96
N ASP A 53 -15.98 1.05 -4.27
CA ASP A 53 -15.22 -0.04 -4.90
C ASP A 53 -13.73 0.32 -4.93
N VAL A 54 -13.05 0.02 -3.83
CA VAL A 54 -11.66 0.41 -3.61
C VAL A 54 -10.73 -0.11 -4.69
N LEU A 55 -10.99 -1.30 -5.26
CA LEU A 55 -10.18 -1.81 -6.36
C LEU A 55 -10.37 -1.00 -7.64
N ASN A 56 -11.43 -0.23 -7.77
CA ASN A 56 -11.68 0.68 -8.88
C ASN A 56 -11.44 2.16 -8.53
N CYS A 57 -10.75 2.45 -7.41
CA CYS A 57 -10.35 3.81 -7.10
C CYS A 57 -9.35 4.38 -8.12
N GLU A 58 -9.28 5.69 -8.23
CA GLU A 58 -8.47 6.40 -9.23
C GLU A 58 -7.00 5.99 -9.21
N THR A 59 -6.41 5.79 -8.02
CA THR A 59 -5.01 5.38 -7.87
C THR A 59 -4.74 4.00 -8.48
N LEU A 60 -5.60 3.01 -8.22
CA LEU A 60 -5.43 1.65 -8.76
C LEU A 60 -5.79 1.55 -10.24
N VAL A 61 -6.77 2.31 -10.69
CA VAL A 61 -7.09 2.46 -12.11
C VAL A 61 -5.88 3.00 -12.87
N GLN A 62 -5.26 4.08 -12.38
CA GLN A 62 -4.07 4.65 -13.02
C GLN A 62 -2.91 3.66 -13.01
N ALA A 63 -2.66 2.99 -11.90
CA ALA A 63 -1.58 1.98 -11.80
C ALA A 63 -1.78 0.83 -12.82
N ARG A 64 -3.01 0.36 -13.03
CA ARG A 64 -3.31 -0.65 -14.06
C ARG A 64 -3.07 -0.14 -15.47
N LYS A 65 -3.47 1.10 -15.77
CA LYS A 65 -3.18 1.73 -17.08
C LYS A 65 -1.68 1.78 -17.35
N ASP A 66 -0.88 2.15 -16.34
CA ASP A 66 0.56 2.21 -16.48
C ASP A 66 1.13 0.81 -16.78
N PHE A 67 0.74 -0.22 -16.03
CA PHE A 67 1.16 -1.61 -16.29
C PHE A 67 0.73 -2.11 -17.68
N LEU A 68 -0.50 -1.81 -18.12
CA LEU A 68 -0.98 -2.17 -19.46
C LEU A 68 -0.12 -1.54 -20.55
N ASN A 69 0.39 -0.33 -20.33
CA ASN A 69 1.29 0.40 -21.23
C ASN A 69 2.77 0.06 -21.01
N ASN A 70 3.09 -0.93 -20.17
CA ASN A 70 4.46 -1.33 -19.82
C ASN A 70 5.26 -0.21 -19.14
N ILE A 71 4.60 0.60 -18.33
CA ILE A 71 5.16 1.69 -17.53
C ILE A 71 5.07 1.27 -16.05
N PHE A 72 6.14 1.54 -15.29
CA PHE A 72 6.06 1.42 -13.83
C PHE A 72 5.20 2.55 -13.26
N PRO A 73 4.12 2.22 -12.50
CA PRO A 73 3.41 3.23 -11.73
C PRO A 73 4.35 3.98 -10.78
N GLU A 74 4.04 5.23 -10.49
CA GLU A 74 4.86 6.07 -9.58
C GLU A 74 5.09 5.39 -8.23
N GLN A 75 4.05 4.75 -7.68
CA GLN A 75 4.11 4.05 -6.40
C GLN A 75 5.01 2.80 -6.43
N CYS A 76 5.38 2.32 -7.61
CA CYS A 76 6.22 1.14 -7.82
C CYS A 76 7.71 1.47 -8.01
N ASN A 77 8.14 2.70 -7.70
CA ASN A 77 9.52 3.15 -7.90
C ASN A 77 10.54 2.24 -7.24
N ARG A 78 10.26 1.69 -6.05
CA ARG A 78 11.15 0.73 -5.39
C ARG A 78 11.36 -0.54 -6.22
N CYS A 79 10.31 -1.15 -6.73
CA CYS A 79 10.42 -2.31 -7.60
C CYS A 79 11.17 -2.01 -8.90
N LYS A 80 10.98 -0.81 -9.47
CA LYS A 80 11.72 -0.33 -10.63
C LYS A 80 13.23 -0.27 -10.33
N MET A 81 13.61 0.39 -9.24
CA MET A 81 15.02 0.51 -8.82
C MET A 81 15.66 -0.85 -8.53
N GLU A 82 14.95 -1.76 -7.86
CA GLU A 82 15.43 -3.12 -7.60
C GLU A 82 15.74 -3.86 -8.91
N LYS A 83 14.85 -3.76 -9.91
CA LYS A 83 15.07 -4.35 -11.25
C LYS A 83 16.23 -3.72 -12.00
N GLU A 84 16.33 -2.39 -11.98
CA GLU A 84 17.45 -1.67 -12.61
C GLU A 84 18.80 -2.05 -11.98
N ALA A 85 18.82 -2.35 -10.69
CA ALA A 85 19.97 -2.85 -9.95
C ALA A 85 20.24 -4.35 -10.13
N GLY A 86 19.43 -5.07 -10.93
CA GLY A 86 19.58 -6.50 -11.21
C GLY A 86 19.03 -7.41 -10.10
N TYR A 87 18.29 -6.88 -9.15
CA TYR A 87 17.64 -7.68 -8.11
C TYR A 87 16.25 -8.14 -8.54
N ARG A 88 15.82 -9.28 -7.98
CA ARG A 88 14.43 -9.72 -8.12
C ARG A 88 13.53 -8.85 -7.23
N SER A 89 12.66 -8.11 -7.87
CA SER A 89 11.72 -7.18 -7.20
C SER A 89 10.46 -7.87 -6.72
N ARG A 90 9.70 -7.18 -5.85
CA ARG A 90 8.46 -7.72 -5.28
C ARG A 90 7.42 -8.07 -6.34
N ASP A 91 7.25 -7.28 -7.39
CA ASP A 91 6.28 -7.56 -8.46
C ASP A 91 6.55 -8.91 -9.14
N GLU A 92 7.82 -9.32 -9.28
CA GLU A 92 8.16 -10.63 -9.82
C GLU A 92 7.79 -11.77 -8.86
N TRP A 93 8.06 -11.60 -7.56
CA TRP A 93 7.68 -12.57 -6.54
C TRP A 93 6.17 -12.72 -6.45
N GLU A 94 5.44 -11.60 -6.42
CA GLU A 94 3.98 -11.62 -6.35
C GLU A 94 3.36 -12.21 -7.63
N THR A 95 3.96 -11.96 -8.80
CA THR A 95 3.52 -12.57 -10.06
C THR A 95 3.69 -14.08 -10.04
N LEU A 96 4.84 -14.58 -9.56
CA LEU A 96 5.06 -16.01 -9.44
C LEU A 96 4.08 -16.66 -8.46
N ARG A 97 3.90 -16.06 -7.28
CA ARG A 97 2.99 -16.56 -6.25
C ARG A 97 1.55 -16.59 -6.74
N SER A 98 1.05 -15.46 -7.27
CA SER A 98 -0.34 -15.38 -7.74
C SER A 98 -0.63 -16.33 -8.89
N SER A 99 0.34 -16.52 -9.80
CA SER A 99 0.19 -17.48 -10.91
C SER A 99 0.13 -18.93 -10.40
N ALA A 100 0.92 -19.27 -9.38
CA ALA A 100 0.86 -20.59 -8.74
C ALA A 100 -0.48 -20.82 -7.99
N GLU A 101 -1.09 -19.74 -7.49
CA GLU A 101 -2.42 -19.74 -6.85
C GLU A 101 -3.58 -19.64 -7.87
N GLY A 102 -3.28 -19.62 -9.17
CA GLY A 102 -4.28 -19.60 -10.25
C GLY A 102 -4.73 -18.21 -10.73
N PHE A 103 -4.12 -17.14 -10.23
CA PHE A 103 -4.38 -15.78 -10.74
C PHE A 103 -3.23 -15.32 -11.63
N THR A 104 -3.43 -15.40 -12.95
CA THR A 104 -2.40 -15.12 -13.97
C THR A 104 -2.52 -13.70 -14.56
N PRO A 105 -1.45 -13.19 -15.21
CA PRO A 105 -1.51 -11.92 -15.94
C PRO A 105 -2.63 -11.86 -16.98
N GLU A 106 -2.88 -12.96 -17.68
CA GLU A 106 -3.90 -13.06 -18.72
C GLU A 106 -5.31 -12.87 -18.12
N MET A 107 -5.58 -13.48 -16.96
CA MET A 107 -6.84 -13.32 -16.24
C MET A 107 -7.00 -11.88 -15.74
N ALA A 108 -5.96 -11.27 -15.21
CA ALA A 108 -5.97 -9.88 -14.77
C ALA A 108 -6.31 -8.94 -15.95
N TYR A 109 -5.65 -9.12 -17.09
CA TYR A 109 -5.92 -8.30 -18.30
C TYR A 109 -7.32 -8.54 -18.86
N ALA A 110 -7.80 -9.78 -18.91
CA ALA A 110 -9.15 -10.09 -19.38
C ALA A 110 -10.24 -9.47 -18.48
N ASN A 111 -9.96 -9.28 -17.19
CA ASN A 111 -10.85 -8.62 -16.22
C ASN A 111 -10.74 -7.09 -16.23
N THR A 112 -9.89 -6.49 -17.09
CA THR A 112 -9.67 -5.04 -17.13
C THR A 112 -10.36 -4.42 -18.35
N ASN A 113 -11.09 -3.33 -18.15
CA ASN A 113 -11.67 -2.51 -19.21
C ASN A 113 -10.60 -1.59 -19.84
N GLU A 114 -10.92 -0.98 -20.99
CA GLU A 114 -10.01 -0.05 -21.68
C GLU A 114 -9.66 1.18 -20.82
N ASP A 115 -10.56 1.61 -19.96
CA ASP A 115 -10.35 2.73 -19.02
C ASP A 115 -9.55 2.35 -17.76
N GLY A 116 -9.11 1.09 -17.65
CA GLY A 116 -8.33 0.59 -16.52
C GLY A 116 -9.17 0.13 -15.32
N THR A 117 -10.50 0.24 -15.37
CA THR A 117 -11.39 -0.31 -14.34
C THR A 117 -11.48 -1.83 -14.42
N LEU A 118 -11.82 -2.49 -13.33
CA LEU A 118 -12.09 -3.93 -13.31
C LEU A 118 -13.56 -4.18 -13.67
N LYS A 119 -13.80 -5.20 -14.50
CA LYS A 119 -15.14 -5.72 -14.77
C LYS A 119 -15.75 -6.35 -13.53
N GLN A 120 -14.92 -7.02 -12.72
CA GLN A 120 -15.29 -7.63 -11.46
C GLN A 120 -14.19 -7.38 -10.43
N SER A 121 -14.51 -6.65 -9.38
CA SER A 121 -13.63 -6.40 -8.25
C SER A 121 -13.66 -7.58 -7.29
N LYS A 122 -12.48 -8.14 -6.97
CA LYS A 122 -12.33 -9.21 -5.98
C LYS A 122 -11.00 -9.07 -5.25
N ILE A 123 -11.06 -8.84 -3.95
CA ILE A 123 -9.89 -8.85 -3.08
C ILE A 123 -9.51 -10.32 -2.81
N LEU A 124 -8.31 -10.72 -3.21
CA LEU A 124 -7.76 -12.06 -3.00
C LEU A 124 -6.74 -12.10 -1.87
N SER A 125 -6.13 -10.96 -1.55
CA SER A 125 -5.15 -10.87 -0.47
C SER A 125 -5.21 -9.51 0.24
N VAL A 126 -4.93 -9.54 1.54
CA VAL A 126 -4.92 -8.34 2.38
C VAL A 126 -3.64 -8.31 3.21
N ASP A 127 -2.98 -7.14 3.26
CA ASP A 127 -1.93 -6.82 4.24
C ASP A 127 -2.56 -5.90 5.29
N LEU A 128 -2.97 -6.46 6.42
CA LEU A 128 -3.70 -5.75 7.46
C LEU A 128 -2.77 -5.43 8.64
N ARG A 129 -2.59 -4.13 8.93
CA ARG A 129 -1.90 -3.65 10.13
C ARG A 129 -2.89 -3.06 11.11
N VAL A 130 -3.09 -3.75 12.20
CA VAL A 130 -4.12 -3.46 13.21
C VAL A 130 -3.56 -2.53 14.29
N GLY A 131 -3.38 -1.25 13.95
CA GLY A 131 -2.88 -0.25 14.90
C GLY A 131 -1.37 -0.35 15.16
N HIS A 132 -0.89 0.46 16.10
CA HIS A 132 0.51 0.60 16.47
C HIS A 132 0.75 0.39 17.98
N GLN A 133 -0.27 0.00 18.73
CA GLN A 133 -0.11 -0.38 20.14
C GLN A 133 0.63 -1.71 20.25
N CYS A 134 1.92 -1.63 20.57
CA CYS A 134 2.77 -2.79 20.70
C CYS A 134 3.53 -2.73 22.02
N ASN A 135 3.66 -3.87 22.69
CA ASN A 135 4.42 -4.00 23.93
C ASN A 135 5.93 -4.27 23.71
N LEU A 136 6.38 -4.37 22.45
CA LEU A 136 7.76 -4.66 22.07
C LEU A 136 8.47 -3.44 21.51
N ARG A 137 9.82 -3.44 21.65
CA ARG A 137 10.76 -2.50 21.04
C ARG A 137 11.69 -3.23 20.09
N CYS A 138 11.15 -3.76 18.99
CA CYS A 138 11.99 -4.41 17.98
C CYS A 138 12.88 -3.39 17.29
N VAL A 139 14.16 -3.73 17.08
CA VAL A 139 15.17 -2.84 16.47
C VAL A 139 14.75 -2.33 15.08
N MET A 140 13.97 -3.12 14.35
CA MET A 140 13.45 -2.77 13.03
C MET A 140 12.19 -1.89 13.05
N CYS A 141 11.60 -1.65 14.24
CA CYS A 141 10.40 -0.87 14.41
C CYS A 141 10.69 0.59 14.71
N PHE A 142 9.71 1.44 14.48
CA PHE A 142 9.74 2.87 14.76
C PHE A 142 8.38 3.31 15.34
N PRO A 143 8.22 4.56 15.81
CA PRO A 143 6.99 5.01 16.47
C PRO A 143 5.69 4.75 15.70
N GLY A 144 5.71 4.86 14.38
CA GLY A 144 4.54 4.57 13.56
C GLY A 144 4.09 3.09 13.56
N GLU A 145 4.91 2.18 14.06
CA GLU A 145 4.61 0.74 14.14
C GLU A 145 4.59 0.24 15.61
N SER A 146 5.10 1.04 16.56
CA SER A 146 5.10 0.68 17.99
C SER A 146 5.16 1.91 18.90
N THR A 147 4.15 2.07 19.74
CA THR A 147 4.08 3.16 20.74
C THR A 147 5.21 3.11 21.76
N LYS A 148 5.85 1.96 21.95
CA LYS A 148 6.99 1.82 22.89
C LYS A 148 8.22 2.61 22.46
N TRP A 149 8.33 2.99 21.20
CA TRP A 149 9.41 3.82 20.67
C TRP A 149 9.22 5.32 20.89
N TYR A 150 8.03 5.78 21.28
CA TYR A 150 7.68 7.21 21.37
C TYR A 150 8.64 7.99 22.26
N LYS A 151 8.92 7.48 23.47
CA LYS A 151 9.80 8.17 24.42
C LYS A 151 11.22 8.33 23.85
N ASP A 152 11.79 7.24 23.33
CA ASP A 152 13.17 7.22 22.84
C ASP A 152 13.34 8.13 21.62
N TYR A 153 12.37 8.10 20.70
CA TYR A 153 12.41 8.97 19.52
C TYR A 153 12.22 10.45 19.85
N LYS A 154 11.39 10.79 20.83
CA LYS A 154 11.30 12.16 21.34
C LYS A 154 12.60 12.67 21.95
N GLU A 155 13.27 11.84 22.73
CA GLU A 155 14.57 12.18 23.33
C GLU A 155 15.65 12.38 22.24
N ILE A 156 15.66 11.55 21.19
CA ILE A 156 16.68 11.59 20.13
C ILE A 156 16.43 12.71 19.12
N LEU A 157 15.20 12.88 18.66
CA LEU A 157 14.86 13.78 17.56
C LEU A 157 14.32 15.14 18.00
N GLY A 158 13.89 15.26 19.25
CA GLY A 158 13.12 16.41 19.75
C GLY A 158 11.65 16.35 19.33
N GLU A 159 10.80 17.01 20.09
CA GLU A 159 9.33 16.98 19.88
C GLU A 159 8.91 17.54 18.50
N ASP A 160 9.60 18.56 18.01
CA ASP A 160 9.25 19.23 16.74
C ASP A 160 9.54 18.38 15.50
N LYS A 161 10.38 17.35 15.64
CA LYS A 161 10.79 16.45 14.54
C LYS A 161 10.11 15.09 14.62
N PHE A 162 9.25 14.90 15.61
CA PHE A 162 8.57 13.64 15.81
C PHE A 162 7.37 13.54 14.89
N GLY A 163 7.52 12.80 13.81
CA GLY A 163 6.48 12.55 12.82
C GLY A 163 7.03 11.81 11.60
N VAL A 164 6.19 11.05 10.92
CA VAL A 164 6.49 10.42 9.62
C VAL A 164 5.44 10.87 8.63
N ASP A 165 5.85 11.18 7.40
CA ASP A 165 4.97 11.61 6.31
C ASP A 165 4.19 12.91 6.60
N GLY A 166 4.76 13.83 7.39
CA GLY A 166 4.13 15.10 7.73
C GLY A 166 2.93 14.97 8.70
N VAL A 167 2.65 13.78 9.18
CA VAL A 167 1.72 13.53 10.28
C VAL A 167 2.54 13.58 11.55
N LYS A 168 2.36 14.62 12.37
CA LYS A 168 2.83 14.60 13.76
C LYS A 168 2.17 13.40 14.41
N TYR A 169 2.95 12.50 15.01
CA TYR A 169 2.39 11.49 15.88
C TYR A 169 1.82 12.21 17.09
N ASP A 170 0.53 12.49 17.04
CA ASP A 170 -0.19 12.99 18.18
C ASP A 170 -0.24 11.86 19.20
N LEU A 171 0.39 12.08 20.33
CA LEU A 171 0.35 11.13 21.46
C LEU A 171 -1.07 11.01 22.03
N ASP A 172 -1.92 11.98 21.71
CA ASP A 172 -3.34 12.02 22.03
C ASP A 172 -4.22 11.42 20.92
N ILE A 173 -3.67 10.76 19.91
CA ILE A 173 -4.48 9.81 19.14
C ILE A 173 -4.91 8.75 20.15
N LYS A 174 -5.92 9.15 20.91
CA LYS A 174 -6.87 8.27 21.55
C LYS A 174 -7.18 7.27 20.47
N ASN A 175 -6.76 6.05 20.69
CA ASN A 175 -7.13 4.89 19.92
C ASN A 175 -8.18 5.26 18.89
N ALA A 176 -7.89 5.16 17.61
CA ALA A 176 -8.99 4.86 16.73
C ALA A 176 -9.59 3.63 17.40
N ASP A 177 -10.67 3.83 18.15
CA ASP A 177 -11.40 2.76 18.79
C ASP A 177 -11.92 1.90 17.63
N PHE A 178 -11.06 1.02 17.15
CA PHE A 178 -11.50 -0.13 16.42
C PHE A 178 -12.20 -0.99 17.47
N ASP A 179 -13.50 -0.75 17.60
CA ASP A 179 -14.38 -1.60 18.37
C ASP A 179 -14.45 -2.94 17.61
N TRP A 180 -13.59 -3.88 18.02
CA TRP A 180 -13.53 -5.23 17.50
C TRP A 180 -14.57 -6.12 18.20
N ALA A 181 -15.76 -5.60 18.52
CA ALA A 181 -16.85 -6.37 19.07
C ALA A 181 -17.54 -7.23 17.99
#